data_0ef8bfb2bed5a40c52e7bb32a559af13
#
_entry.id   0ef8bfb2bed5a40c52e7bb32a559af13
#
_cell.length_a   1.000
_cell.length_b   1.000
_cell.length_c   1.000
_cell.angle_alpha   90.00
_cell.angle_beta   90.00
_cell.angle_gamma   90.00
#
_symmetry.space_group_name_H-M   'P 1'
#
loop_
_entity.id
_entity.type
_entity.pdbx_description
1 polymer ?
#
loop_
_entity_poly.entity_id
_entity_poly.type
_entity_poly.pdbx_seq_one_letter_code
_entity_poly.pdbx_strand_id
1 'polypeptide(L)'
;MNIIIKDMKKLLLSMLLGMASLFANAITWNSNYISIRIGNGDFSELIKLKTVITYTNPPDYKKGIYTFNTDGTILKLWLTNINQDGVVEACDSENNMYWITFTNLPNFGIVAIMLHRYGDDKYFLYDLMKK
;
A
#
# COMPACT_ATOMS: atom_id res chain seq x y z
N MET A 1 -12.06 16.54 -0.65
CA MET A 1 -11.48 16.48 0.70
C MET A 1 -9.97 16.51 0.66
N ASN A 2 -9.43 17.66 0.26
CA ASN A 2 -7.99 17.83 0.11
C ASN A 2 -7.23 17.74 1.43
N ILE A 3 -7.89 18.10 2.54
CA ILE A 3 -7.27 18.06 3.88
C ILE A 3 -6.97 16.62 4.29
N ILE A 4 -7.89 15.68 4.04
CA ILE A 4 -7.69 14.28 4.40
C ILE A 4 -6.56 13.66 3.60
N ILE A 5 -6.45 14.00 2.31
CA ILE A 5 -5.39 13.50 1.45
C ILE A 5 -4.02 14.04 1.89
N LYS A 6 -3.95 15.33 2.21
CA LYS A 6 -2.75 15.93 2.79
C LYS A 6 -2.37 15.30 4.12
N ASP A 7 -3.36 15.03 4.96
CA ASP A 7 -3.14 14.42 6.27
C ASP A 7 -2.66 12.98 6.13
N MET A 8 -3.17 12.22 5.13
CA MET A 8 -2.67 10.89 4.84
C MET A 8 -1.19 10.90 4.46
N LYS A 9 -0.78 11.82 3.59
CA LYS A 9 0.63 11.95 3.21
C LYS A 9 1.51 12.27 4.41
N LYS A 10 1.09 13.23 5.24
CA LYS A 10 1.80 13.60 6.45
C LYS A 10 1.83 12.46 7.46
N LEU A 11 0.69 11.78 7.63
CA LEU A 11 0.59 10.65 8.55
C LEU A 11 1.51 9.52 8.10
N LEU A 12 1.52 9.17 6.82
CA LEU A 12 2.37 8.14 6.28
C LEU A 12 3.85 8.47 6.50
N LEU A 13 4.27 9.69 6.16
CA LEU A 13 5.65 10.13 6.36
C LEU A 13 6.03 10.14 7.84
N SER A 14 5.13 10.62 8.69
CA SER A 14 5.35 10.65 10.14
C SER A 14 5.48 9.26 10.72
N MET A 15 4.61 8.32 10.31
CA MET A 15 4.70 6.93 10.73
C MET A 15 6.00 6.29 10.28
N LEU A 16 6.39 6.50 9.02
CA LEU A 16 7.62 5.93 8.47
C LEU A 16 8.84 6.44 9.23
N LEU A 17 8.92 7.75 9.48
CA LEU A 17 10.04 8.34 10.21
C LEU A 17 10.09 7.88 11.66
N GLY A 18 8.94 7.85 12.34
CA GLY A 18 8.86 7.40 13.72
C GLY A 18 9.21 5.93 13.86
N MET A 19 8.70 5.10 12.99
CA MET A 19 8.98 3.65 13.01
C MET A 19 10.45 3.36 12.66
N ALA A 20 11.01 4.09 11.69
CA ALA A 20 12.41 3.92 11.31
C ALA A 20 13.38 4.19 12.45
N SER A 21 13.03 5.08 13.37
CA SER A 21 13.87 5.37 14.54
C SER A 21 13.78 4.31 15.65
N LEU A 22 12.69 3.53 15.67
CA LEU A 22 12.41 2.60 16.76
C LEU A 22 12.58 1.13 16.38
N PHE A 23 12.26 0.75 15.13
CA PHE A 23 12.10 -0.65 14.72
C PHE A 23 12.74 -0.93 13.37
N ALA A 24 14.00 -0.96 13.26
CA ALA A 24 14.73 -1.50 12.09
C ALA A 24 14.04 -1.25 10.73
N ASN A 25 13.38 -0.11 10.56
CA ASN A 25 12.89 0.37 9.26
C ASN A 25 11.78 -0.46 8.58
N ALA A 26 10.96 -1.18 9.36
CA ALA A 26 9.91 -2.02 8.77
C ALA A 26 8.53 -1.71 9.34
N ILE A 27 7.53 -1.64 8.47
CA ILE A 27 6.12 -1.59 8.82
C ILE A 27 5.45 -2.77 8.15
N THR A 28 4.57 -3.47 8.86
CA THR A 28 3.88 -4.65 8.35
C THR A 28 2.37 -4.49 8.51
N TRP A 29 1.64 -4.77 7.44
CA TRP A 29 0.18 -4.87 7.45
C TRP A 29 -0.20 -6.29 7.06
N ASN A 30 -1.19 -6.85 7.77
CA ASN A 30 -1.69 -8.19 7.48
C ASN A 30 -3.10 -8.08 6.91
N SER A 31 -3.30 -8.65 5.73
CA SER A 31 -4.60 -8.72 5.08
C SER A 31 -5.02 -10.17 4.94
N ASN A 32 -6.25 -10.49 5.35
CA ASN A 32 -6.80 -11.84 5.22
C ASN A 32 -7.85 -11.93 4.12
N TYR A 33 -8.26 -10.81 3.57
CA TYR A 33 -9.31 -10.75 2.55
C TYR A 33 -8.96 -9.70 1.50
N ILE A 34 -9.28 -10.02 0.25
CA ILE A 34 -9.08 -9.13 -0.88
C ILE A 34 -10.39 -8.92 -1.61
N SER A 35 -10.56 -7.74 -2.18
CA SER A 35 -11.64 -7.43 -3.13
C SER A 35 -11.02 -6.97 -4.43
N ILE A 36 -11.64 -7.31 -5.54
CA ILE A 36 -11.11 -7.01 -6.88
C ILE A 36 -12.14 -6.20 -7.65
N ARG A 37 -11.68 -5.14 -8.31
CA ARG A 37 -12.49 -4.36 -9.24
C ARG A 37 -11.85 -4.42 -10.62
N ILE A 38 -12.68 -4.55 -11.65
CA ILE A 38 -12.23 -4.50 -13.04
C ILE A 38 -12.77 -3.21 -13.65
N GLY A 39 -11.88 -2.37 -14.16
CA GLY A 39 -12.22 -1.08 -14.75
C GLY A 39 -12.97 -0.19 -13.77
N ASN A 40 -14.09 0.37 -14.20
CA ASN A 40 -14.94 1.27 -13.42
C ASN A 40 -16.10 0.54 -12.72
N GLY A 41 -16.07 -0.78 -12.69
CA GLY A 41 -17.10 -1.57 -12.04
C GLY A 41 -17.04 -1.48 -10.52
N ASP A 42 -17.90 -2.26 -9.86
CA ASP A 42 -17.89 -2.34 -8.41
C ASP A 42 -16.82 -3.32 -7.92
N PHE A 43 -16.36 -3.13 -6.71
CA PHE A 43 -15.50 -4.10 -6.07
C PHE A 43 -16.29 -5.38 -5.78
N SER A 44 -15.62 -6.52 -5.95
CA SER A 44 -16.19 -7.81 -5.62
C SER A 44 -16.44 -7.96 -4.12
N GLU A 45 -17.20 -8.98 -3.74
CA GLU A 45 -17.24 -9.41 -2.35
C GLU A 45 -15.83 -9.80 -1.89
N LEU A 46 -15.61 -9.76 -0.58
CA LEU A 46 -14.34 -10.13 0.01
C LEU A 46 -14.04 -11.61 -0.22
N ILE A 47 -12.85 -11.86 -0.74
CA ILE A 47 -12.34 -13.21 -1.02
C ILE A 47 -11.25 -13.51 0.01
N LYS A 48 -11.30 -14.68 0.63
CA LYS A 48 -10.28 -15.06 1.61
C LYS A 48 -8.95 -15.32 0.90
N LEU A 49 -7.98 -14.46 1.20
CA LEU A 49 -6.64 -14.55 0.63
C LEU A 49 -5.68 -13.83 1.56
N LYS A 50 -4.69 -14.54 2.07
CA LYS A 50 -3.75 -13.95 3.01
C LYS A 50 -2.63 -13.24 2.26
N THR A 51 -2.45 -11.96 2.57
CA THR A 51 -1.34 -11.16 2.04
C THR A 51 -0.67 -10.42 3.19
N VAL A 52 0.65 -10.48 3.24
CA VAL A 52 1.46 -9.69 4.15
C VAL A 52 2.09 -8.57 3.35
N ILE A 53 1.77 -7.33 3.72
CA ILE A 53 2.26 -6.14 3.04
C ILE A 53 3.29 -5.50 3.95
N THR A 54 4.51 -5.26 3.44
CA THR A 54 5.57 -4.63 4.22
C THR A 54 6.10 -3.41 3.51
N TYR A 55 6.53 -2.45 4.31
CA TYR A 55 7.36 -1.33 3.85
C TYR A 55 8.68 -1.40 4.61
N THR A 56 9.78 -1.35 3.86
CA THR A 56 11.12 -1.27 4.45
C THR A 56 11.88 -0.11 3.82
N ASN A 57 12.81 0.45 4.59
CA ASN A 57 13.68 1.52 4.09
C ASN A 57 15.14 1.07 4.22
N PRO A 58 15.63 0.26 3.25
CA PRO A 58 16.98 -0.26 3.33
C PRO A 58 18.04 0.85 3.16
N PRO A 59 19.24 0.66 3.72
CA PRO A 59 20.26 1.71 3.69
C PRO A 59 20.72 2.13 2.29
N ASP A 60 20.61 1.24 1.32
CA ASP A 60 21.05 1.45 -0.05
C ASP A 60 19.96 2.04 -0.96
N TYR A 61 18.74 2.25 -0.43
CA TYR A 61 17.64 2.83 -1.21
C TYR A 61 16.88 3.85 -0.38
N LYS A 62 16.99 5.12 -0.76
CA LYS A 62 16.51 6.25 0.06
C LYS A 62 15.01 6.33 0.22
N LYS A 63 14.23 5.81 -0.72
CA LYS A 63 12.77 5.99 -0.73
C LYS A 63 11.98 4.81 -0.20
N GLY A 64 12.61 3.67 -0.05
CA GLY A 64 11.98 2.50 0.54
C GLY A 64 11.36 1.54 -0.48
N ILE A 65 10.95 0.39 0.04
CA ILE A 65 10.47 -0.74 -0.75
C ILE A 65 9.20 -1.29 -0.11
N TYR A 66 8.15 -1.45 -0.93
CA TYR A 66 6.94 -2.18 -0.55
C TYR A 66 7.02 -3.60 -1.06
N THR A 67 6.60 -4.57 -0.25
CA THR A 67 6.42 -5.95 -0.69
C THR A 67 4.99 -6.39 -0.41
N PHE A 68 4.42 -7.13 -1.37
CA PHE A 68 3.12 -7.77 -1.23
C PHE A 68 3.36 -9.27 -1.35
N ASN A 69 3.31 -9.98 -0.23
CA ASN A 69 3.53 -11.42 -0.18
C ASN A 69 2.18 -12.12 -0.05
N THR A 70 1.73 -12.75 -1.13
CA THR A 70 0.48 -13.49 -1.19
C THR A 70 0.81 -14.96 -1.39
N ASP A 71 0.62 -15.77 -0.35
CA ASP A 71 0.88 -17.22 -0.36
C ASP A 71 2.28 -17.57 -0.90
N GLY A 72 3.29 -16.78 -0.49
CA GLY A 72 4.67 -17.00 -0.91
C GLY A 72 5.06 -16.34 -2.22
N THR A 73 4.10 -15.82 -2.99
CA THR A 73 4.40 -15.02 -4.18
C THR A 73 4.64 -13.58 -3.77
N ILE A 74 5.81 -13.07 -4.07
CA ILE A 74 6.24 -11.74 -3.63
C ILE A 74 6.28 -10.79 -4.81
N LEU A 75 5.52 -9.69 -4.69
CA LEU A 75 5.63 -8.52 -5.56
C LEU A 75 6.43 -7.47 -4.81
N LYS A 76 7.56 -7.05 -5.36
CA LYS A 76 8.46 -6.06 -4.75
C LYS A 76 8.40 -4.77 -5.54
N LEU A 77 8.11 -3.67 -4.87
CA LEU A 77 7.91 -2.37 -5.49
C LEU A 77 8.81 -1.32 -4.83
N TRP A 78 9.61 -0.65 -5.65
CA TRP A 78 10.48 0.44 -5.19
C TRP A 78 9.70 1.75 -5.25
N LEU A 79 9.62 2.44 -4.13
CA LEU A 79 8.95 3.75 -4.04
C LEU A 79 9.66 4.76 -4.93
N THR A 80 8.93 5.40 -5.85
CA THR A 80 9.48 6.45 -6.71
C THR A 80 8.99 7.83 -6.29
N ASN A 81 7.73 7.97 -5.91
CA ASN A 81 7.15 9.25 -5.57
C ASN A 81 5.89 9.06 -4.70
N ILE A 82 5.53 10.10 -3.96
CA ILE A 82 4.21 10.23 -3.35
C ILE A 82 3.60 11.50 -3.94
N ASN A 83 2.48 11.36 -4.65
CA ASN A 83 1.89 12.48 -5.36
C ASN A 83 1.13 13.42 -4.41
N GLN A 84 0.56 14.50 -4.96
CA GLN A 84 -0.16 15.50 -4.17
C GLN A 84 -1.38 14.93 -3.44
N ASP A 85 -1.97 13.89 -3.99
CA ASP A 85 -3.16 13.24 -3.40
C ASP A 85 -2.79 12.19 -2.35
N GLY A 86 -1.51 12.02 -2.06
CA GLY A 86 -1.05 11.03 -1.10
C GLY A 86 -0.94 9.62 -1.67
N VAL A 87 -1.12 9.44 -2.95
CA VAL A 87 -0.98 8.15 -3.62
C VAL A 87 0.50 7.85 -3.81
N VAL A 88 0.91 6.66 -3.41
CA VAL A 88 2.28 6.19 -3.56
C VAL A 88 2.46 5.67 -4.98
N GLU A 89 3.48 6.17 -5.65
CA GLU A 89 3.90 5.67 -6.96
C GLU A 89 5.16 4.82 -6.78
N ALA A 90 5.14 3.60 -7.30
CA ALA A 90 6.23 2.65 -7.14
C ALA A 90 6.41 1.83 -8.41
N CYS A 91 7.58 1.23 -8.60
CA CYS A 91 7.85 0.41 -9.77
C CYS A 91 8.43 -0.95 -9.37
N ASP A 92 8.16 -1.97 -10.19
CA ASP A 92 8.76 -3.28 -10.02
C ASP A 92 10.12 -3.37 -10.74
N SER A 93 10.75 -4.55 -10.73
CA SER A 93 12.06 -4.75 -11.35
C SER A 93 12.05 -4.63 -12.87
N GLU A 94 10.88 -4.69 -13.50
CA GLU A 94 10.69 -4.56 -14.94
C GLU A 94 10.23 -3.15 -15.35
N ASN A 95 10.27 -2.20 -14.42
CA ASN A 95 9.81 -0.82 -14.60
C ASN A 95 8.31 -0.67 -14.84
N ASN A 96 7.50 -1.64 -14.46
CA ASN A 96 6.06 -1.46 -14.43
C ASN A 96 5.70 -0.53 -13.27
N MET A 97 4.88 0.48 -13.56
CA MET A 97 4.47 1.44 -12.57
C MET A 97 3.21 0.98 -11.85
N TYR A 98 3.17 1.18 -10.52
CA TYR A 98 2.04 0.85 -9.67
C TYR A 98 1.64 2.04 -8.83
N TRP A 99 0.36 2.11 -8.49
CA TRP A 99 -0.16 3.05 -7.51
C TRP A 99 -0.62 2.29 -6.29
N ILE A 100 -0.22 2.77 -5.12
CA ILE A 100 -0.62 2.22 -3.83
C ILE A 100 -1.39 3.32 -3.11
N THR A 101 -2.66 3.04 -2.79
CA THR A 101 -3.55 3.99 -2.12
C THR A 101 -3.94 3.43 -0.76
N PHE A 102 -3.80 4.25 0.27
CA PHE A 102 -4.15 3.89 1.64
C PHE A 102 -5.49 4.51 2.00
N THR A 103 -6.41 3.70 2.52
CA THR A 103 -7.66 4.21 3.07
C THR A 103 -7.51 4.34 4.58
N ASN A 104 -7.65 5.57 5.07
CA ASN A 104 -7.54 5.89 6.49
C ASN A 104 -8.90 6.32 7.01
N LEU A 105 -9.35 5.70 8.10
CA LEU A 105 -10.59 6.09 8.77
C LEU A 105 -10.26 6.69 10.14
N PRO A 106 -11.00 7.74 10.55
CA PRO A 106 -10.84 8.30 11.90
C PRO A 106 -11.01 7.21 12.96
N ASN A 107 -10.14 7.20 13.95
CA ASN A 107 -10.12 6.27 15.08
C ASN A 107 -9.70 4.83 14.76
N PHE A 108 -9.51 4.48 13.47
CA PHE A 108 -9.11 3.12 13.07
C PHE A 108 -7.73 3.11 12.40
N GLY A 109 -7.28 4.24 11.88
CA GLY A 109 -6.05 4.29 11.11
C GLY A 109 -6.24 3.74 9.70
N ILE A 110 -5.22 3.09 9.17
CA ILE A 110 -5.27 2.52 7.83
C ILE A 110 -6.08 1.23 7.86
N VAL A 111 -7.18 1.19 7.11
CA VAL A 111 -8.12 0.07 7.10
C VAL A 111 -8.11 -0.72 5.80
N ALA A 112 -7.50 -0.19 4.75
CA ALA A 112 -7.38 -0.88 3.47
C ALA A 112 -6.22 -0.31 2.67
N ILE A 113 -5.64 -1.15 1.83
CA ILE A 113 -4.58 -0.77 0.90
C ILE A 113 -5.02 -1.21 -0.50
N MET A 114 -5.04 -0.28 -1.44
CA MET A 114 -5.38 -0.58 -2.84
C MET A 114 -4.13 -0.57 -3.69
N LEU A 115 -3.98 -1.59 -4.53
CA LEU A 115 -2.87 -1.72 -5.47
C LEU A 115 -3.42 -1.72 -6.89
N HIS A 116 -2.85 -0.88 -7.75
CA HIS A 116 -3.24 -0.80 -9.15
C HIS A 116 -2.00 -0.67 -10.02
N ARG A 117 -1.83 -1.55 -11.00
CA ARG A 117 -0.77 -1.45 -11.99
C ARG A 117 -1.21 -0.53 -13.12
N TYR A 118 -0.36 0.42 -13.49
CA TYR A 118 -0.63 1.32 -14.61
C TYR A 118 -0.82 0.52 -15.90
N GLY A 119 -1.88 0.82 -16.62
CA GLY A 119 -2.21 0.13 -17.87
C GLY A 119 -3.01 -1.16 -17.70
N ASP A 120 -3.19 -1.64 -16.47
CA ASP A 120 -4.06 -2.77 -16.18
C ASP A 120 -5.45 -2.26 -15.78
N ASP A 121 -6.47 -3.06 -16.04
CA ASP A 121 -7.84 -2.74 -15.64
C ASP A 121 -8.21 -3.29 -14.26
N LYS A 122 -7.32 -4.03 -13.60
CA LYS A 122 -7.56 -4.66 -12.31
C LYS A 122 -7.09 -3.79 -11.16
N TYR A 123 -7.95 -3.66 -10.15
CA TYR A 123 -7.66 -2.97 -8.89
C TYR A 123 -7.81 -3.98 -7.77
N PHE A 124 -6.80 -4.10 -6.93
CA PHE A 124 -6.79 -5.01 -5.78
C PHE A 124 -6.92 -4.21 -4.50
N LEU A 125 -7.95 -4.52 -3.72
CA LEU A 125 -8.16 -3.89 -2.43
C LEU A 125 -7.90 -4.91 -1.32
N TYR A 126 -6.84 -4.68 -0.58
CA TYR A 126 -6.47 -5.53 0.57
C TYR A 126 -7.16 -4.99 1.81
N ASP A 127 -8.08 -5.77 2.36
CA ASP A 127 -8.80 -5.40 3.57
C ASP A 127 -7.91 -5.65 4.79
N LEU A 128 -7.84 -4.68 5.69
CA LEU A 128 -7.03 -4.78 6.91
C LEU A 128 -7.89 -4.91 8.17
N MET A 129 -9.20 -4.85 8.05
CA MET A 129 -10.10 -4.89 9.20
C MET A 129 -10.65 -6.28 9.50
N LYS A 130 -11.00 -7.03 8.47
CA LYS A 130 -11.60 -8.34 8.64
C LYS A 130 -10.54 -9.40 8.95
N LYS A 131 -10.78 -10.13 10.01
CA LYS A 131 -9.85 -11.18 10.47
C LYS A 131 -10.23 -12.58 10.05
#